data_5b3f08c50dc4445b509432f6bd552151
#
_entry.id   5b3f08c50dc4445b509432f6bd552151
#
_cell.length_a   1.000
_cell.length_b   1.000
_cell.length_c   1.000
_cell.angle_alpha   90.00
_cell.angle_beta   90.00
_cell.angle_gamma   90.00
#
_symmetry.space_group_name_H-M   'P 1'
#
loop_
_entity.id
_entity.type
_entity.pdbx_description
1 polymer ?
#
loop_
_entity_poly.entity_id
_entity_poly.type
_entity_poly.pdbx_seq_one_letter_code
_entity_poly.pdbx_strand_id
1 'polypeptide(L)'
;VPQVHNANQAKKIITDCKYAPDGNRGIGIGRAHKYGIDFERYLKNANRETAVVLQAESSEAVDNITDIVALDGVDAILVGPYDLSASLGKPGEIEHPIVQSAIEKIIDACQNAKISMGIFGVSADAVIPYKEKGFNLLTVGIDTAFLINAASETLSKINN
;
A
#
# COMPACT_ATOMS: atom_id res chain seq x y z
N VAL A 1 -3.94 2.74 3.23
CA VAL A 1 -3.95 3.17 4.66
C VAL A 1 -2.75 2.55 5.35
N PRO A 2 -1.85 3.37 5.95
CA PRO A 2 -0.66 2.89 6.66
C PRO A 2 -0.98 2.35 8.05
N GLN A 3 0.01 1.69 8.68
CA GLN A 3 0.02 1.27 10.07
C GLN A 3 -1.16 0.37 10.45
N VAL A 4 -1.48 -0.58 9.59
CA VAL A 4 -2.54 -1.58 9.83
C VAL A 4 -1.91 -2.80 10.48
N HIS A 5 -2.27 -3.09 11.73
CA HIS A 5 -1.60 -4.12 12.52
C HIS A 5 -2.40 -5.42 12.67
N ASN A 6 -3.74 -5.35 12.55
CA ASN A 6 -4.58 -6.52 12.80
C ASN A 6 -5.93 -6.44 12.06
N ALA A 7 -6.65 -7.56 12.03
CA ALA A 7 -7.92 -7.69 11.33
C ALA A 7 -9.01 -6.73 11.84
N ASN A 8 -9.03 -6.40 13.15
CA ASN A 8 -10.03 -5.47 13.68
C ASN A 8 -9.83 -4.04 13.13
N GLN A 9 -8.58 -3.57 13.07
CA GLN A 9 -8.25 -2.29 12.45
C GLN A 9 -8.57 -2.31 10.96
N ALA A 10 -8.18 -3.37 10.24
CA ALA A 10 -8.45 -3.54 8.82
C ALA A 10 -9.97 -3.50 8.54
N LYS A 11 -10.78 -4.21 9.31
CA LYS A 11 -12.24 -4.21 9.19
C LYS A 11 -12.83 -2.82 9.40
N LYS A 12 -12.35 -2.10 10.42
CA LYS A 12 -12.78 -0.71 10.66
C LYS A 12 -12.46 0.18 9.47
N ILE A 13 -11.25 0.09 8.92
CA ILE A 13 -10.81 0.87 7.75
C ILE A 13 -11.70 0.58 6.55
N ILE A 14 -11.98 -0.69 6.24
CA ILE A 14 -12.85 -1.08 5.14
C ILE A 14 -14.23 -0.43 5.31
N THR A 15 -14.80 -0.53 6.52
CA THR A 15 -16.10 0.06 6.85
C THR A 15 -16.10 1.57 6.68
N ASP A 16 -15.04 2.26 7.09
CA ASP A 16 -14.90 3.71 6.98
C ASP A 16 -14.65 4.17 5.52
N CYS A 17 -14.16 3.29 4.64
CA CYS A 17 -13.94 3.60 3.21
C CYS A 17 -15.18 3.43 2.33
N LYS A 18 -16.16 2.66 2.76
CA LYS A 18 -17.36 2.32 1.97
C LYS A 18 -18.59 3.08 2.47
N TYR A 19 -19.49 3.45 1.54
CA TYR A 19 -20.80 4.03 1.87
C TYR A 19 -21.80 2.93 2.26
N ALA A 20 -22.83 3.30 2.98
CA ALA A 20 -23.95 2.40 3.27
C ALA A 20 -24.50 1.78 1.96
N PRO A 21 -24.90 0.48 1.95
CA PRO A 21 -25.03 -0.40 3.11
C PRO A 21 -23.71 -1.12 3.51
N ASP A 22 -22.65 -1.03 2.69
CA ASP A 22 -21.42 -1.81 2.86
C ASP A 22 -20.47 -1.20 3.92
N GLY A 23 -20.71 0.04 4.31
CA GLY A 23 -19.90 0.77 5.28
C GLY A 23 -20.63 1.97 5.89
N ASN A 24 -19.86 2.81 6.57
CA ASN A 24 -20.37 3.98 7.28
C ASN A 24 -19.68 5.30 6.88
N ARG A 25 -19.01 5.32 5.72
CA ARG A 25 -18.38 6.52 5.19
C ARG A 25 -19.38 7.66 5.10
N GLY A 26 -19.02 8.83 5.66
CA GLY A 26 -19.86 10.02 5.61
C GLY A 26 -20.04 10.54 4.17
N ILE A 27 -21.27 10.97 3.87
CA ILE A 27 -21.62 11.53 2.56
C ILE A 27 -21.50 13.06 2.66
N GLY A 28 -20.58 13.64 1.89
CA GLY A 28 -20.38 15.08 1.82
C GLY A 28 -20.13 15.53 0.39
N ILE A 29 -20.55 16.76 0.05
CA ILE A 29 -20.32 17.32 -1.28
C ILE A 29 -18.86 17.77 -1.39
N GLY A 30 -18.13 17.21 -2.38
CA GLY A 30 -16.72 17.47 -2.60
C GLY A 30 -16.28 17.27 -4.05
N ARG A 31 -14.99 17.33 -4.29
CA ARG A 31 -14.39 17.24 -5.62
C ARG A 31 -14.68 15.89 -6.33
N ALA A 32 -14.75 14.78 -5.59
CA ALA A 32 -14.93 13.44 -6.13
C ALA A 32 -16.22 13.30 -6.97
N HIS A 33 -17.29 14.00 -6.61
CA HIS A 33 -18.54 14.03 -7.36
C HIS A 33 -18.79 15.40 -8.00
N LYS A 34 -17.72 16.08 -8.41
CA LYS A 34 -17.74 17.38 -9.13
C LYS A 34 -18.62 18.41 -8.42
N TYR A 35 -18.43 18.53 -7.10
CA TYR A 35 -19.16 19.47 -6.25
C TYR A 35 -20.69 19.35 -6.34
N GLY A 36 -21.17 18.11 -6.50
CA GLY A 36 -22.60 17.79 -6.53
C GLY A 36 -23.17 17.51 -7.94
N ILE A 37 -22.48 17.91 -9.02
CA ILE A 37 -22.98 17.70 -10.39
C ILE A 37 -23.14 16.20 -10.71
N ASP A 38 -22.27 15.35 -10.16
CA ASP A 38 -22.20 13.91 -10.46
C ASP A 38 -22.51 13.04 -9.24
N PHE A 39 -23.27 13.60 -8.30
CA PHE A 39 -23.45 13.04 -6.96
C PHE A 39 -24.11 11.65 -6.96
N GLU A 40 -25.27 11.51 -7.62
CA GLU A 40 -26.00 10.24 -7.64
C GLU A 40 -25.21 9.12 -8.33
N ARG A 41 -24.61 9.43 -9.48
CA ARG A 41 -23.79 8.48 -10.23
C ARG A 41 -22.57 8.04 -9.43
N TYR A 42 -21.90 8.98 -8.74
CA TYR A 42 -20.77 8.71 -7.89
C TYR A 42 -21.15 7.77 -6.75
N LEU A 43 -22.19 8.08 -5.97
CA LEU A 43 -22.61 7.23 -4.85
C LEU A 43 -22.97 5.81 -5.30
N LYS A 44 -23.68 5.68 -6.43
CA LYS A 44 -24.06 4.37 -6.98
C LYS A 44 -22.86 3.47 -7.30
N ASN A 45 -21.73 4.05 -7.66
CA ASN A 45 -20.55 3.31 -8.13
C ASN A 45 -19.41 3.28 -7.10
N ALA A 46 -19.38 4.21 -6.16
CA ALA A 46 -18.22 4.46 -5.28
C ALA A 46 -17.74 3.20 -4.52
N ASN A 47 -18.65 2.41 -3.96
CA ASN A 47 -18.25 1.21 -3.20
C ASN A 47 -17.55 0.17 -4.09
N ARG A 48 -17.95 0.07 -5.35
CA ARG A 48 -17.34 -0.83 -6.33
C ARG A 48 -15.99 -0.28 -6.86
N GLU A 49 -15.89 1.03 -7.02
CA GLU A 49 -14.74 1.69 -7.62
C GLU A 49 -13.66 2.07 -6.61
N THR A 50 -14.01 2.13 -5.32
CA THR A 50 -13.05 2.43 -4.25
C THR A 50 -12.22 1.19 -3.93
N ALA A 51 -10.93 1.22 -4.23
CA ALA A 51 -9.98 0.22 -3.78
C ALA A 51 -9.45 0.55 -2.38
N VAL A 52 -9.39 -0.47 -1.51
CA VAL A 52 -8.84 -0.38 -0.16
C VAL A 52 -7.50 -1.11 -0.14
N VAL A 53 -6.41 -0.34 -0.09
CA VAL A 53 -5.04 -0.83 0.01
C VAL A 53 -4.57 -0.64 1.44
N LEU A 54 -4.21 -1.75 2.11
CA LEU A 54 -3.72 -1.75 3.48
C LEU A 54 -2.20 -1.92 3.50
N GLN A 55 -1.51 -1.14 4.31
CA GLN A 55 -0.05 -1.18 4.37
C GLN A 55 0.41 -2.12 5.50
N ALA A 56 1.11 -3.20 5.12
CA ALA A 56 1.74 -4.14 6.03
C ALA A 56 3.21 -3.73 6.23
N GLU A 57 3.53 -3.16 7.38
CA GLU A 57 4.82 -2.52 7.65
C GLU A 57 5.27 -2.65 9.10
N SER A 58 4.72 -3.62 9.83
CA SER A 58 5.12 -3.93 11.19
C SER A 58 5.17 -5.43 11.43
N SER A 59 5.94 -5.86 12.43
CA SER A 59 5.96 -7.26 12.86
C SER A 59 4.57 -7.76 13.26
N GLU A 60 3.77 -6.94 13.93
CA GLU A 60 2.40 -7.27 14.29
C GLU A 60 1.52 -7.50 13.05
N ALA A 61 1.66 -6.66 12.02
CA ALA A 61 0.95 -6.87 10.76
C ALA A 61 1.33 -8.19 10.09
N VAL A 62 2.60 -8.57 10.11
CA VAL A 62 3.09 -9.85 9.57
C VAL A 62 2.52 -11.04 10.34
N ASP A 63 2.44 -10.94 11.66
CA ASP A 63 1.88 -12.01 12.50
C ASP A 63 0.38 -12.19 12.27
N ASN A 64 -0.34 -11.13 11.93
CA ASN A 64 -1.79 -11.12 11.67
C ASN A 64 -2.15 -11.14 10.18
N ILE A 65 -1.19 -11.28 9.28
CA ILE A 65 -1.42 -11.05 7.85
C ILE A 65 -2.50 -11.97 7.27
N THR A 66 -2.55 -13.22 7.69
CA THR A 66 -3.54 -14.20 7.23
C THR A 66 -4.96 -13.75 7.55
N ASP A 67 -5.19 -13.21 8.74
CA ASP A 67 -6.50 -12.73 9.17
C ASP A 67 -6.87 -11.41 8.47
N ILE A 68 -5.88 -10.56 8.17
CA ILE A 68 -6.08 -9.30 7.44
C ILE A 68 -6.52 -9.58 6.00
N VAL A 69 -5.80 -10.46 5.28
CA VAL A 69 -6.10 -10.75 3.86
C VAL A 69 -7.37 -11.59 3.67
N ALA A 70 -7.86 -12.23 4.73
CA ALA A 70 -9.11 -12.98 4.69
C ALA A 70 -10.37 -12.10 4.74
N LEU A 71 -10.23 -10.80 5.00
CA LEU A 71 -11.37 -9.89 5.10
C LEU A 71 -11.89 -9.49 3.72
N ASP A 72 -13.20 -9.58 3.53
CA ASP A 72 -13.86 -9.00 2.37
C ASP A 72 -13.64 -7.49 2.33
N GLY A 73 -13.26 -6.98 1.14
CA GLY A 73 -13.05 -5.55 0.91
C GLY A 73 -11.60 -5.10 1.05
N VAL A 74 -10.65 -6.00 1.28
CA VAL A 74 -9.22 -5.75 1.07
C VAL A 74 -8.90 -6.00 -0.40
N ASP A 75 -8.49 -4.96 -1.11
CA ASP A 75 -8.15 -5.07 -2.55
C ASP A 75 -6.66 -5.36 -2.77
N ALA A 76 -5.80 -4.83 -1.92
CA ALA A 76 -4.36 -5.09 -1.98
C ALA A 76 -3.67 -4.89 -0.63
N ILE A 77 -2.53 -5.56 -0.46
CA ILE A 77 -1.57 -5.29 0.61
C ILE A 77 -0.36 -4.58 0.00
N LEU A 78 0.01 -3.42 0.56
CA LEU A 78 1.22 -2.69 0.22
C LEU A 78 2.29 -2.93 1.30
N VAL A 79 3.41 -3.49 0.93
CA VAL A 79 4.55 -3.66 1.85
C VAL A 79 5.33 -2.35 1.96
N GLY A 80 5.51 -1.87 3.20
CA GLY A 80 6.39 -0.76 3.54
C GLY A 80 7.72 -1.30 4.09
N PRO A 81 8.73 -1.59 3.23
CA PRO A 81 9.90 -2.36 3.66
C PRO A 81 10.77 -1.61 4.68
N TYR A 82 10.80 -0.28 4.64
CA TYR A 82 11.59 0.52 5.58
C TYR A 82 11.00 0.47 7.00
N ASP A 83 9.69 0.72 7.13
CA ASP A 83 9.00 0.65 8.42
C ASP A 83 8.96 -0.78 8.95
N LEU A 84 8.77 -1.76 8.08
CA LEU A 84 8.86 -3.18 8.45
C LEU A 84 10.24 -3.52 9.00
N SER A 85 11.31 -3.08 8.33
CA SER A 85 12.68 -3.31 8.81
C SER A 85 12.93 -2.67 10.19
N ALA A 86 12.43 -1.45 10.38
CA ALA A 86 12.53 -0.75 11.67
C ALA A 86 11.74 -1.48 12.77
N SER A 87 10.54 -1.94 12.47
CA SER A 87 9.69 -2.71 13.39
C SER A 87 10.33 -4.05 13.82
N LEU A 88 11.15 -4.64 12.96
CA LEU A 88 11.92 -5.86 13.20
C LEU A 88 13.30 -5.59 13.84
N GLY A 89 13.58 -4.35 14.27
CA GLY A 89 14.86 -3.96 14.87
C GLY A 89 16.04 -3.88 13.90
N LYS A 90 15.73 -3.72 12.60
CA LYS A 90 16.70 -3.66 11.50
C LYS A 90 16.48 -2.43 10.60
N PRO A 91 16.47 -1.20 11.15
CA PRO A 91 16.06 -0.01 10.42
C PRO A 91 16.93 0.21 9.18
N GLY A 92 16.30 0.20 8.00
CA GLY A 92 16.95 0.39 6.69
C GLY A 92 17.63 -0.86 6.11
N GLU A 93 17.79 -1.93 6.89
CA GLU A 93 18.40 -3.18 6.43
C GLU A 93 17.35 -4.07 5.71
N ILE A 94 16.83 -3.61 4.57
CA ILE A 94 15.73 -4.29 3.85
C ILE A 94 16.13 -5.72 3.45
N GLU A 95 17.38 -5.93 3.05
CA GLU A 95 17.90 -7.24 2.62
C GLU A 95 18.24 -8.18 3.79
N HIS A 96 18.06 -7.73 5.04
CA HIS A 96 18.33 -8.59 6.20
C HIS A 96 17.41 -9.83 6.19
N PRO A 97 17.91 -11.05 6.47
CA PRO A 97 17.12 -12.29 6.38
C PRO A 97 15.78 -12.27 7.14
N ILE A 98 15.75 -11.61 8.31
CA ILE A 98 14.50 -11.50 9.09
C ILE A 98 13.44 -10.67 8.35
N VAL A 99 13.87 -9.59 7.66
CA VAL A 99 12.96 -8.72 6.88
C VAL A 99 12.48 -9.44 5.65
N GLN A 100 13.37 -10.11 4.92
CA GLN A 100 13.00 -10.91 3.75
C GLN A 100 12.06 -12.05 4.13
N SER A 101 12.31 -12.75 5.26
CA SER A 101 11.40 -13.78 5.76
C SER A 101 10.00 -13.23 6.11
N ALA A 102 9.92 -12.02 6.64
CA ALA A 102 8.64 -11.36 6.91
C ALA A 102 7.90 -11.00 5.61
N ILE A 103 8.62 -10.52 4.60
CA ILE A 103 8.05 -10.24 3.27
C ILE A 103 7.54 -11.53 2.62
N GLU A 104 8.28 -12.63 2.69
CA GLU A 104 7.83 -13.93 2.16
C GLU A 104 6.52 -14.41 2.84
N LYS A 105 6.37 -14.23 4.16
CA LYS A 105 5.10 -14.53 4.84
C LYS A 105 3.93 -13.71 4.30
N ILE A 106 4.16 -12.42 3.99
CA ILE A 106 3.13 -11.57 3.38
C ILE A 106 2.78 -12.09 1.98
N ILE A 107 3.79 -12.47 1.18
CA ILE A 107 3.61 -13.03 -0.16
C ILE A 107 2.74 -14.27 -0.09
N ASP A 108 3.10 -15.24 0.75
CA ASP A 108 2.37 -16.49 0.90
C ASP A 108 0.89 -16.26 1.28
N ALA A 109 0.65 -15.37 2.25
CA ALA A 109 -0.70 -15.04 2.68
C ALA A 109 -1.53 -14.40 1.57
N CYS A 110 -0.96 -13.43 0.85
CA CYS A 110 -1.64 -12.74 -0.25
C CYS A 110 -1.92 -13.69 -1.43
N GLN A 111 -0.99 -14.55 -1.80
CA GLN A 111 -1.16 -15.52 -2.87
C GLN A 111 -2.25 -16.54 -2.53
N ASN A 112 -2.26 -17.07 -1.30
CA ASN A 112 -3.30 -17.99 -0.83
C ASN A 112 -4.69 -17.35 -0.83
N ALA A 113 -4.79 -16.09 -0.44
CA ALA A 113 -6.03 -15.31 -0.43
C ALA A 113 -6.38 -14.69 -1.80
N LYS A 114 -5.49 -14.78 -2.79
CA LYS A 114 -5.61 -14.14 -4.13
C LYS A 114 -5.77 -12.62 -4.05
N ILE A 115 -5.10 -12.00 -3.08
CA ILE A 115 -5.06 -10.54 -2.89
C ILE A 115 -3.87 -9.96 -3.66
N SER A 116 -4.06 -8.81 -4.28
CA SER A 116 -2.99 -8.06 -4.97
C SER A 116 -1.90 -7.62 -4.01
N MET A 117 -0.65 -7.67 -4.47
CA MET A 117 0.52 -7.28 -3.68
C MET A 117 1.17 -6.03 -4.24
N GLY A 118 1.50 -5.11 -3.34
CA GLY A 118 2.22 -3.90 -3.63
C GLY A 118 3.49 -3.75 -2.80
N ILE A 119 4.45 -3.02 -3.33
CA ILE A 119 5.67 -2.66 -2.60
C ILE A 119 6.12 -1.25 -2.97
N PHE A 120 6.71 -0.55 -2.00
CA PHE A 120 7.43 0.69 -2.23
C PHE A 120 8.93 0.43 -2.38
N GLY A 121 9.56 1.10 -3.34
CA GLY A 121 11.01 1.14 -3.50
C GLY A 121 11.49 2.51 -3.96
N VAL A 122 12.69 2.89 -3.56
CA VAL A 122 13.29 4.20 -3.89
C VAL A 122 13.74 4.32 -5.34
N SER A 123 13.87 3.20 -6.06
CA SER A 123 14.28 3.14 -7.47
C SER A 123 13.59 1.98 -8.18
N ALA A 124 13.69 1.96 -9.51
CA ALA A 124 13.22 0.84 -10.32
C ALA A 124 13.91 -0.47 -9.94
N ASP A 125 15.23 -0.44 -9.73
CA ASP A 125 16.00 -1.63 -9.38
C ASP A 125 15.57 -2.23 -8.03
N ALA A 126 15.10 -1.39 -7.11
CA ALA A 126 14.60 -1.84 -5.81
C ALA A 126 13.26 -2.60 -5.90
N VAL A 127 12.45 -2.39 -6.96
CA VAL A 127 11.11 -3.03 -7.08
C VAL A 127 11.06 -4.14 -8.13
N ILE A 128 12.00 -4.19 -9.07
CA ILE A 128 12.06 -5.22 -10.13
C ILE A 128 12.05 -6.64 -9.57
N PRO A 129 12.85 -7.01 -8.55
CA PRO A 129 12.83 -8.36 -7.98
C PRO A 129 11.47 -8.77 -7.41
N TYR A 130 10.70 -7.81 -6.90
CA TYR A 130 9.36 -8.07 -6.37
C TYR A 130 8.32 -8.23 -7.48
N LYS A 131 8.48 -7.52 -8.61
CA LYS A 131 7.65 -7.76 -9.78
C LYS A 131 7.74 -9.22 -10.24
N GLU A 132 8.94 -9.80 -10.22
CA GLU A 132 9.17 -11.20 -10.58
C GLU A 132 8.53 -12.18 -9.58
N LYS A 133 8.35 -11.75 -8.31
CA LYS A 133 7.61 -12.49 -7.26
C LYS A 133 6.09 -12.31 -7.33
N GLY A 134 5.56 -11.59 -8.34
CA GLY A 134 4.13 -11.42 -8.55
C GLY A 134 3.52 -10.15 -7.96
N PHE A 135 4.32 -9.20 -7.49
CA PHE A 135 3.82 -7.89 -7.10
C PHE A 135 3.32 -7.11 -8.32
N ASN A 136 2.10 -6.59 -8.25
CA ASN A 136 1.45 -5.90 -9.36
C ASN A 136 1.13 -4.42 -9.07
N LEU A 137 1.35 -3.95 -7.84
CA LEU A 137 1.25 -2.55 -7.43
C LEU A 137 2.65 -2.05 -7.02
N LEU A 138 3.41 -1.50 -7.98
CA LEU A 138 4.77 -1.03 -7.75
C LEU A 138 4.78 0.48 -7.54
N THR A 139 5.14 0.92 -6.33
CA THR A 139 5.33 2.34 -6.00
C THR A 139 6.82 2.64 -6.04
N VAL A 140 7.23 3.52 -6.97
CA VAL A 140 8.64 3.76 -7.26
C VAL A 140 9.01 5.22 -7.02
N GLY A 141 9.93 5.44 -6.09
CA GLY A 141 10.49 6.77 -5.79
C GLY A 141 9.48 7.75 -5.20
N ILE A 142 9.94 8.97 -5.06
CA ILE A 142 9.15 10.14 -4.66
C ILE A 142 9.46 11.32 -5.59
N ASP A 143 8.50 12.20 -5.79
CA ASP A 143 8.59 13.36 -6.69
C ASP A 143 9.81 14.25 -6.42
N THR A 144 10.05 14.56 -5.14
CA THR A 144 11.21 15.37 -4.72
C THR A 144 12.54 14.69 -5.02
N ALA A 145 12.65 13.36 -4.87
CA ALA A 145 13.88 12.63 -5.20
C ALA A 145 14.14 12.64 -6.71
N PHE A 146 13.11 12.47 -7.53
CA PHE A 146 13.25 12.59 -8.98
C PHE A 146 13.73 13.98 -9.39
N LEU A 147 13.18 15.05 -8.78
CA LEU A 147 13.59 16.42 -9.05
C LEU A 147 15.04 16.68 -8.65
N ILE A 148 15.43 16.26 -7.43
CA ILE A 148 16.81 16.42 -6.91
C ILE A 148 17.80 15.68 -7.80
N ASN A 149 17.51 14.43 -8.17
CA ASN A 149 18.40 13.63 -8.99
C ASN A 149 18.60 14.26 -10.38
N ALA A 150 17.53 14.71 -11.03
CA ALA A 150 17.60 15.38 -12.33
C ALA A 150 18.39 16.69 -12.25
N ALA A 151 18.18 17.51 -11.21
CA ALA A 151 18.92 18.75 -11.01
C ALA A 151 20.41 18.49 -10.74
N SER A 152 20.74 17.52 -9.91
CA SER A 152 22.12 17.14 -9.58
C SER A 152 22.86 16.62 -10.82
N GLU A 153 22.21 15.79 -11.64
CA GLU A 153 22.78 15.29 -12.89
C GLU A 153 23.06 16.44 -13.88
N THR A 154 22.11 17.39 -13.98
CA THR A 154 22.27 18.56 -14.85
C THR A 154 23.45 19.42 -14.41
N LEU A 155 23.54 19.73 -13.12
CA LEU A 155 24.65 20.51 -12.55
C LEU A 155 26.02 19.82 -12.75
N SER A 156 26.07 18.51 -12.55
CA SER A 156 27.28 17.73 -12.80
C SER A 156 27.75 17.82 -14.25
N LYS A 157 26.85 17.82 -15.23
CA LYS A 157 27.19 17.97 -16.65
C LYS A 157 27.67 19.38 -17.02
N ILE A 158 27.23 20.42 -16.31
CA ILE A 158 27.66 21.80 -16.55
C ILE A 158 29.04 22.07 -15.94
N ASN A 159 29.35 21.42 -14.80
CA ASN A 159 30.57 21.67 -14.04
C ASN A 159 31.77 20.76 -14.47
N ASN A 160 31.54 19.82 -15.37
CA ASN A 160 32.57 19.00 -16.02
C ASN A 160 32.90 19.57 -17.42
#